data_a602713c4d282c437d4611dd6377c656
#
_entry.id   a602713c4d282c437d4611dd6377c656
#
_cell.length_a   1.000
_cell.length_b   1.000
_cell.length_c   1.000
_cell.angle_alpha   90.00
_cell.angle_beta   90.00
_cell.angle_gamma   90.00
#
_symmetry.space_group_name_H-M   'P 1'
#
loop_
_entity.id
_entity.type
_entity.pdbx_description
1 polymer ?
#
loop_
_entity_poly.entity_id
_entity_poly.type
_entity_poly.pdbx_seq_one_letter_code
_entity_poly.pdbx_strand_id
1 'polypeptide(L)'
;MISKNIRSPCLVSVSEIFYSLQGEGRYAGSHSVFVRLGGCNLVCPGFGAGGCDSYYAVNSKYKDSWSRIDGKTAIAEHKKMMKFSHAHTVITGGEPTLWFGNLDFMEFAKYLYDGGHRVTVETNATKEIDFSFEPYRSFVYALSVKLSNSKEPEERRINMQALKNFIAESDYFFKFVLDSDLIKSGRAKQEIEGILTPLGVSPEAVYCMPLGGDRAGLAENARDVFEFCLDNGYSYSDRLHIRIFDKKKGV
;
A
#
# COMPACT_ATOMS: atom_id res chain seq x y z
N MET A 1 33.25 -1.87 33.42
CA MET A 1 31.76 -1.76 33.53
C MET A 1 31.24 -1.26 32.20
N ILE A 2 30.71 -2.16 31.35
CA ILE A 2 30.14 -1.80 30.06
C ILE A 2 28.70 -1.40 30.36
N SER A 3 28.41 -0.09 30.29
CA SER A 3 27.07 0.44 30.36
C SER A 3 26.23 -0.19 29.22
N LYS A 4 25.34 -1.12 29.55
CA LYS A 4 24.27 -1.56 28.68
C LYS A 4 23.31 -0.38 28.49
N ASN A 5 23.52 0.43 27.47
CA ASN A 5 22.48 1.31 26.95
C ASN A 5 21.33 0.40 26.47
N ILE A 6 20.40 0.13 27.35
CA ILE A 6 19.09 -0.45 27.00
C ILE A 6 18.38 0.67 26.20
N ARG A 7 18.52 0.63 24.85
CA ARG A 7 17.69 1.45 23.99
C ARG A 7 16.25 1.06 24.25
N SER A 8 15.42 2.03 24.59
CA SER A 8 13.97 1.81 24.64
C SER A 8 13.54 1.19 23.31
N PRO A 9 12.76 0.11 23.31
CA PRO A 9 12.34 -0.53 22.07
C PRO A 9 11.59 0.47 21.19
N CYS A 10 12.06 0.62 19.94
CA CYS A 10 11.42 1.46 18.92
C CYS A 10 10.22 0.76 18.29
N LEU A 11 9.32 0.22 19.11
CA LEU A 11 8.22 -0.65 18.70
C LEU A 11 7.46 -0.18 17.47
N VAL A 12 7.19 -1.09 16.54
CA VAL A 12 6.36 -0.85 15.36
C VAL A 12 4.89 -0.96 15.72
N SER A 13 4.06 -0.03 15.26
CA SER A 13 2.61 -0.13 15.42
C SER A 13 2.03 -1.02 14.31
N VAL A 14 1.40 -2.11 14.69
CA VAL A 14 0.77 -3.08 13.80
C VAL A 14 -0.73 -3.13 14.09
N SER A 15 -1.53 -2.86 13.08
CA SER A 15 -2.99 -2.93 13.18
C SER A 15 -3.46 -4.38 13.13
N GLU A 16 -2.92 -5.18 12.20
CA GLU A 16 -3.26 -6.60 12.06
C GLU A 16 -2.18 -7.36 11.26
N ILE A 17 -2.05 -8.66 11.51
CA ILE A 17 -1.31 -9.61 10.66
C ILE A 17 -2.24 -10.77 10.35
N PHE A 18 -2.47 -11.05 9.06
CA PHE A 18 -3.40 -12.10 8.65
C PHE A 18 -2.98 -12.75 7.32
N TYR A 19 -3.52 -13.93 7.03
CA TYR A 19 -3.29 -14.66 5.80
C TYR A 19 -4.55 -14.65 4.93
N SER A 20 -4.38 -14.25 3.66
CA SER A 20 -5.46 -14.23 2.66
C SER A 20 -4.90 -14.33 1.24
N LEU A 21 -5.75 -14.10 0.23
CA LEU A 21 -5.31 -13.83 -1.13
C LEU A 21 -5.18 -12.32 -1.34
N GLN A 22 -4.13 -11.89 -2.08
CA GLN A 22 -4.05 -10.50 -2.54
C GLN A 22 -5.25 -10.18 -3.44
N GLY A 23 -6.00 -9.15 -3.09
CA GLY A 23 -7.22 -8.77 -3.80
C GLY A 23 -7.02 -7.76 -4.92
N GLU A 24 -5.82 -7.15 -5.04
CA GLU A 24 -5.57 -5.95 -5.83
C GLU A 24 -4.22 -5.98 -6.56
N GLY A 25 -4.12 -5.21 -7.66
CA GLY A 25 -2.88 -4.93 -8.37
C GLY A 25 -2.26 -6.14 -9.08
N ARG A 26 -0.96 -6.04 -9.31
CA ARG A 26 -0.15 -6.99 -10.10
C ARG A 26 -0.25 -8.44 -9.60
N TYR A 27 -0.43 -8.63 -8.30
CA TYR A 27 -0.41 -9.95 -7.67
C TYR A 27 -1.77 -10.43 -7.18
N ALA A 28 -2.86 -9.89 -7.71
CA ALA A 28 -4.22 -10.33 -7.37
C ALA A 28 -4.37 -11.85 -7.52
N GLY A 29 -4.99 -12.49 -6.53
CA GLY A 29 -5.16 -13.95 -6.45
C GLY A 29 -4.00 -14.70 -5.80
N SER A 30 -2.87 -14.05 -5.49
CA SER A 30 -1.72 -14.71 -4.85
C SER A 30 -1.93 -14.91 -3.35
N HIS A 31 -1.53 -16.10 -2.85
CA HIS A 31 -1.44 -16.36 -1.40
C HIS A 31 -0.55 -15.35 -0.71
N SER A 32 -1.04 -14.67 0.33
CA SER A 32 -0.32 -13.57 0.96
C SER A 32 -0.48 -13.53 2.47
N VAL A 33 0.61 -13.20 3.16
CA VAL A 33 0.59 -12.74 4.55
C VAL A 33 0.59 -11.22 4.53
N PHE A 34 -0.47 -10.62 5.04
CA PHE A 34 -0.60 -9.18 5.17
C PHE A 34 -0.07 -8.72 6.52
N VAL A 35 0.82 -7.74 6.51
CA VAL A 35 1.30 -7.02 7.68
C VAL A 35 0.82 -5.58 7.56
N ARG A 36 -0.27 -5.26 8.26
CA ARG A 36 -0.91 -3.95 8.22
C ARG A 36 -0.41 -3.07 9.35
N LEU A 37 0.36 -2.04 8.99
CA LEU A 37 0.96 -1.10 9.94
C LEU A 37 -0.03 0.00 10.31
N GLY A 38 0.10 0.53 11.53
CA GLY A 38 -0.70 1.63 12.03
C GLY A 38 -0.07 3.00 11.76
N GLY A 39 -0.92 3.98 11.42
CA GLY A 39 -0.55 5.38 11.16
C GLY A 39 -0.36 5.69 9.68
N CYS A 40 -0.79 6.89 9.28
CA CYS A 40 -0.65 7.42 7.94
C CYS A 40 -0.43 8.93 8.00
N ASN A 41 0.27 9.46 7.01
CA ASN A 41 0.44 10.90 6.82
C ASN A 41 -0.67 11.55 5.97
N LEU A 42 -1.57 10.75 5.38
CA LEU A 42 -2.76 11.18 4.65
C LEU A 42 -4.04 10.71 5.37
N VAL A 43 -5.18 11.34 5.05
CA VAL A 43 -6.50 10.98 5.60
C VAL A 43 -7.44 10.46 4.51
N CYS A 44 -7.29 10.99 3.28
CA CYS A 44 -8.09 10.66 2.10
C CYS A 44 -9.61 10.78 2.32
N PRO A 45 -10.12 11.96 2.72
CA PRO A 45 -11.52 12.13 3.10
C PRO A 45 -12.51 11.90 1.94
N GLY A 46 -12.03 11.85 0.69
CA GLY A 46 -12.83 11.57 -0.48
C GLY A 46 -13.20 10.10 -0.69
N PHE A 47 -12.60 9.18 0.05
CA PHE A 47 -12.80 7.74 -0.17
C PHE A 47 -13.93 7.12 0.68
N GLY A 48 -14.94 7.91 1.03
CA GLY A 48 -16.13 7.47 1.74
C GLY A 48 -16.33 8.17 3.08
N ALA A 49 -17.41 7.85 3.78
CA ALA A 49 -17.84 8.53 5.02
C ALA A 49 -16.81 8.44 6.17
N GLY A 50 -15.91 7.46 6.14
CA GLY A 50 -14.82 7.28 7.11
C GLY A 50 -13.44 7.74 6.61
N GLY A 51 -13.34 8.29 5.39
CA GLY A 51 -12.09 8.50 4.69
C GLY A 51 -11.59 7.21 4.02
N CYS A 52 -10.29 6.92 4.15
CA CYS A 52 -9.69 5.69 3.63
C CYS A 52 -10.43 4.43 4.11
N ASP A 53 -10.57 3.42 3.28
CA ASP A 53 -11.17 2.12 3.61
C ASP A 53 -10.45 1.39 4.77
N SER A 54 -9.16 1.66 4.92
CA SER A 54 -8.34 1.19 6.05
C SER A 54 -8.31 2.20 7.21
N TYR A 55 -9.37 3.00 7.41
CA TYR A 55 -9.45 4.07 8.41
C TYR A 55 -9.03 3.64 9.82
N TYR A 56 -9.26 2.40 10.20
CA TYR A 56 -8.88 1.83 11.49
C TYR A 56 -7.36 1.62 11.64
N ALA A 57 -6.61 1.55 10.55
CA ALA A 57 -5.16 1.55 10.54
C ALA A 57 -4.56 2.96 10.31
N VAL A 58 -5.37 3.91 9.81
CA VAL A 58 -4.94 5.27 9.45
C VAL A 58 -5.15 6.25 10.60
N ASN A 59 -6.35 6.27 11.18
CA ASN A 59 -6.77 7.31 12.11
C ASN A 59 -6.27 7.04 13.53
N SER A 60 -5.56 8.03 14.10
CA SER A 60 -4.97 7.95 15.43
C SER A 60 -5.96 7.68 16.58
N LYS A 61 -7.27 7.90 16.38
CA LYS A 61 -8.29 7.51 17.36
C LYS A 61 -8.33 5.99 17.62
N TYR A 62 -7.80 5.19 16.69
CA TYR A 62 -7.70 3.74 16.82
C TYR A 62 -6.33 3.25 17.32
N LYS A 63 -5.40 4.16 17.63
CA LYS A 63 -4.02 3.83 18.04
C LYS A 63 -3.95 2.84 19.20
N ASP A 64 -4.92 2.87 20.11
CA ASP A 64 -4.97 2.01 21.29
C ASP A 64 -5.41 0.56 20.93
N SER A 65 -5.93 0.34 19.73
CA SER A 65 -6.21 -0.99 19.18
C SER A 65 -5.03 -1.59 18.41
N TRP A 66 -3.98 -0.82 18.14
CA TRP A 66 -2.79 -1.30 17.45
C TRP A 66 -1.82 -1.95 18.43
N SER A 67 -1.32 -3.13 18.08
CA SER A 67 -0.24 -3.78 18.84
C SER A 67 1.08 -3.04 18.59
N ARG A 68 1.81 -2.78 19.65
CA ARG A 68 3.17 -2.24 19.55
C ARG A 68 4.14 -3.39 19.78
N ILE A 69 4.83 -3.82 18.73
CA ILE A 69 5.67 -5.02 18.73
C ILE A 69 7.09 -4.71 18.27
N ASP A 70 8.04 -5.47 18.79
CA ASP A 70 9.42 -5.47 18.32
C ASP A 70 9.60 -6.33 17.05
N GLY A 71 10.77 -6.23 16.43
CA GLY A 71 11.08 -6.96 15.20
C GLY A 71 10.99 -8.48 15.37
N LYS A 72 11.41 -9.02 16.50
CA LYS A 72 11.34 -10.47 16.80
C LYS A 72 9.90 -10.97 16.89
N THR A 73 9.03 -10.20 17.52
CA THR A 73 7.59 -10.49 17.61
C THR A 73 6.95 -10.40 16.22
N ALA A 74 7.29 -9.40 15.42
CA ALA A 74 6.79 -9.29 14.04
C ALA A 74 7.20 -10.52 13.20
N ILE A 75 8.45 -10.97 13.32
CA ILE A 75 8.95 -12.19 12.66
C ILE A 75 8.18 -13.43 13.14
N ALA A 76 7.96 -13.57 14.44
CA ALA A 76 7.26 -14.73 15.00
C ALA A 76 5.80 -14.80 14.51
N GLU A 77 5.08 -13.68 14.53
CA GLU A 77 3.70 -13.61 14.04
C GLU A 77 3.62 -13.85 12.51
N HIS A 78 4.56 -13.29 11.74
CA HIS A 78 4.63 -13.56 10.30
C HIS A 78 4.83 -15.05 10.02
N LYS A 79 5.79 -15.71 10.68
CA LYS A 79 6.04 -17.17 10.55
C LYS A 79 4.80 -18.00 10.89
N LYS A 80 4.07 -17.62 11.92
CA LYS A 80 2.83 -18.29 12.32
C LYS A 80 1.73 -18.19 11.26
N MET A 81 1.65 -17.06 10.53
CA MET A 81 0.69 -16.84 9.46
C MET A 81 1.11 -17.48 8.13
N MET A 82 2.41 -17.76 7.92
CA MET A 82 2.96 -18.31 6.69
C MET A 82 2.54 -19.80 6.52
N LYS A 83 1.46 -20.03 5.77
CA LYS A 83 0.95 -21.40 5.52
C LYS A 83 1.72 -22.14 4.43
N PHE A 84 2.27 -21.42 3.46
CA PHE A 84 3.02 -21.98 2.32
C PHE A 84 4.29 -21.14 2.11
N SER A 85 5.42 -21.81 1.83
CA SER A 85 6.72 -21.16 1.63
C SER A 85 6.75 -20.19 0.44
N HIS A 86 5.85 -20.37 -0.54
CA HIS A 86 5.70 -19.48 -1.70
C HIS A 86 4.72 -18.32 -1.48
N ALA A 87 4.11 -18.23 -0.29
CA ALA A 87 3.19 -17.13 0.00
C ALA A 87 3.93 -15.77 -0.07
N HIS A 88 3.26 -14.79 -0.66
CA HIS A 88 3.75 -13.42 -0.76
C HIS A 88 3.61 -12.72 0.58
N THR A 89 4.47 -11.77 0.89
CA THR A 89 4.29 -10.86 2.03
C THR A 89 3.85 -9.50 1.52
N VAL A 90 2.72 -9.00 2.01
CA VAL A 90 2.21 -7.67 1.67
C VAL A 90 2.32 -6.77 2.90
N ILE A 91 3.23 -5.81 2.85
CA ILE A 91 3.38 -4.78 3.87
C ILE A 91 2.49 -3.60 3.46
N THR A 92 1.47 -3.32 4.24
CA THR A 92 0.42 -2.35 3.93
C THR A 92 -0.01 -1.61 5.19
N GLY A 93 -1.16 -0.96 5.21
CA GLY A 93 -1.76 -0.39 6.41
C GLY A 93 -2.16 1.06 6.24
N GLY A 94 -1.70 1.95 7.11
CA GLY A 94 -1.70 3.38 6.90
C GLY A 94 -0.67 3.75 5.83
N GLU A 95 0.52 4.15 6.26
CA GLU A 95 1.65 4.37 5.36
C GLU A 95 2.89 3.65 5.88
N PRO A 96 3.30 2.53 5.25
CA PRO A 96 4.43 1.73 5.71
C PRO A 96 5.77 2.47 5.75
N THR A 97 6.01 3.40 4.84
CA THR A 97 7.30 4.10 4.76
C THR A 97 7.58 5.01 5.96
N LEU A 98 6.57 5.31 6.78
CA LEU A 98 6.77 5.99 8.06
C LEU A 98 7.62 5.17 9.03
N TRP A 99 7.68 3.85 8.86
CA TRP A 99 8.38 2.91 9.72
C TRP A 99 9.76 2.49 9.19
N PHE A 100 10.13 2.85 7.96
CA PHE A 100 11.36 2.38 7.29
C PHE A 100 12.66 2.78 8.02
N GLY A 101 12.66 3.87 8.77
CA GLY A 101 13.79 4.22 9.65
C GLY A 101 13.75 3.59 11.06
N ASN A 102 12.74 2.77 11.36
CA ASN A 102 12.58 2.13 12.66
C ASN A 102 13.39 0.83 12.72
N LEU A 103 14.22 0.66 13.77
CA LEU A 103 15.13 -0.48 13.88
C LEU A 103 14.42 -1.83 13.96
N ASP A 104 13.28 -1.90 14.64
CA ASP A 104 12.50 -3.15 14.73
C ASP A 104 11.86 -3.50 13.38
N PHE A 105 11.43 -2.48 12.61
CA PHE A 105 10.96 -2.70 11.24
C PHE A 105 12.11 -3.14 10.32
N MET A 106 13.29 -2.56 10.46
CA MET A 106 14.48 -2.96 9.68
C MET A 106 14.90 -4.40 10.01
N GLU A 107 14.80 -4.84 11.27
CA GLU A 107 15.02 -6.24 11.66
C GLU A 107 14.05 -7.18 10.94
N PHE A 108 12.76 -6.82 10.90
CA PHE A 108 11.74 -7.58 10.18
C PHE A 108 12.00 -7.58 8.66
N ALA A 109 12.31 -6.43 8.06
CA ALA A 109 12.64 -6.33 6.63
C ALA A 109 13.86 -7.17 6.26
N LYS A 110 14.89 -7.17 7.11
CA LYS A 110 16.08 -8.02 6.91
C LYS A 110 15.72 -9.51 6.97
N TYR A 111 14.89 -9.92 7.91
CA TYR A 111 14.41 -11.31 7.96
C TYR A 111 13.69 -11.72 6.67
N LEU A 112 12.84 -10.87 6.12
CA LEU A 112 12.15 -11.15 4.86
C LEU A 112 13.13 -11.29 3.69
N TYR A 113 14.10 -10.40 3.62
CA TYR A 113 15.16 -10.42 2.61
C TYR A 113 16.03 -11.67 2.70
N ASP A 114 16.59 -11.97 3.87
CA ASP A 114 17.46 -13.12 4.11
C ASP A 114 16.74 -14.45 3.85
N GLY A 115 15.43 -14.50 4.10
CA GLY A 115 14.57 -15.64 3.84
C GLY A 115 14.13 -15.80 2.39
N GLY A 116 14.51 -14.87 1.50
CA GLY A 116 14.09 -14.88 0.09
C GLY A 116 12.58 -14.72 -0.11
N HIS A 117 11.89 -14.06 0.84
CA HIS A 117 10.46 -13.82 0.74
C HIS A 117 10.15 -12.82 -0.39
N ARG A 118 9.12 -13.11 -1.18
CA ARG A 118 8.57 -12.14 -2.11
C ARG A 118 7.76 -11.10 -1.34
N VAL A 119 8.13 -9.83 -1.43
CA VAL A 119 7.53 -8.75 -0.65
C VAL A 119 6.96 -7.68 -1.58
N THR A 120 5.72 -7.25 -1.33
CA THR A 120 5.16 -6.02 -1.89
C THR A 120 4.88 -5.02 -0.77
N VAL A 121 5.30 -3.78 -0.95
CA VAL A 121 4.96 -2.65 -0.08
C VAL A 121 3.92 -1.80 -0.77
N GLU A 122 2.74 -1.67 -0.15
CA GLU A 122 1.70 -0.75 -0.62
C GLU A 122 1.89 0.61 0.06
N THR A 123 2.31 1.61 -0.70
CA THR A 123 2.63 2.95 -0.19
C THR A 123 1.92 4.04 -0.98
N ASN A 124 1.60 5.15 -0.32
CA ASN A 124 1.10 6.35 -1.00
C ASN A 124 2.21 7.12 -1.75
N ALA A 125 3.47 6.68 -1.61
CA ALA A 125 4.67 7.19 -2.27
C ALA A 125 4.95 8.69 -2.06
N THR A 126 4.52 9.24 -0.92
CA THR A 126 4.77 10.66 -0.59
C THR A 126 6.06 10.89 0.17
N LYS A 127 6.72 9.82 0.64
CA LYS A 127 7.95 9.89 1.42
C LYS A 127 9.10 9.22 0.70
N GLU A 128 10.23 9.92 0.59
CA GLU A 128 11.48 9.32 0.16
C GLU A 128 11.97 8.30 1.19
N ILE A 129 12.56 7.21 0.72
CA ILE A 129 13.15 6.17 1.56
C ILE A 129 14.63 6.00 1.24
N ASP A 130 15.39 5.52 2.23
CA ASP A 130 16.81 5.24 2.08
C ASP A 130 17.02 3.83 1.52
N PHE A 131 17.27 3.74 0.22
CA PHE A 131 17.59 2.50 -0.47
C PHE A 131 19.04 2.01 -0.26
N SER A 132 19.86 2.68 0.54
CA SER A 132 21.17 2.15 0.96
C SER A 132 21.03 0.89 1.83
N PHE A 133 19.87 0.71 2.46
CA PHE A 133 19.51 -0.53 3.16
C PHE A 133 19.01 -1.57 2.15
N GLU A 134 19.87 -2.53 1.80
CA GLU A 134 19.72 -3.55 0.75
C GLU A 134 18.32 -4.22 0.71
N PRO A 135 17.71 -4.65 1.85
CA PRO A 135 16.39 -5.27 1.82
C PRO A 135 15.33 -4.44 1.10
N TYR A 136 15.38 -3.10 1.17
CA TYR A 136 14.37 -2.26 0.54
C TYR A 136 14.44 -2.27 -0.99
N ARG A 137 15.62 -2.49 -1.58
CA ARG A 137 15.78 -2.64 -3.04
C ARG A 137 15.14 -3.91 -3.59
N SER A 138 15.07 -4.95 -2.78
CA SER A 138 14.53 -6.25 -3.18
C SER A 138 12.99 -6.32 -3.17
N PHE A 139 12.33 -5.32 -2.57
CA PHE A 139 10.88 -5.28 -2.46
C PHE A 139 10.26 -4.67 -3.72
N VAL A 140 9.04 -5.10 -4.02
CA VAL A 140 8.20 -4.49 -5.06
C VAL A 140 7.33 -3.42 -4.42
N TYR A 141 7.22 -2.26 -5.04
CA TYR A 141 6.41 -1.16 -4.51
C TYR A 141 5.16 -0.92 -5.34
N ALA A 142 4.00 -1.11 -4.71
CA ALA A 142 2.72 -0.68 -5.23
C ALA A 142 2.53 0.80 -4.88
N LEU A 143 2.85 1.69 -5.83
CA LEU A 143 2.79 3.15 -5.66
C LEU A 143 1.33 3.61 -5.78
N SER A 144 0.62 3.62 -4.66
CA SER A 144 -0.80 3.99 -4.57
C SER A 144 -0.97 5.51 -4.46
N VAL A 145 -0.50 6.22 -5.49
CA VAL A 145 -0.56 7.68 -5.56
C VAL A 145 -2.01 8.15 -5.55
N LYS A 146 -2.31 9.14 -4.71
CA LYS A 146 -3.68 9.66 -4.58
C LYS A 146 -3.96 10.74 -5.61
N LEU A 147 -5.13 10.67 -6.25
CA LEU A 147 -5.64 11.68 -7.17
C LEU A 147 -6.57 12.65 -6.44
N SER A 148 -7.09 13.64 -7.15
CA SER A 148 -7.94 14.69 -6.57
C SER A 148 -9.22 14.17 -5.91
N ASN A 149 -9.72 13.01 -6.34
CA ASN A 149 -10.87 12.34 -5.72
C ASN A 149 -10.62 11.90 -4.27
N SER A 150 -9.37 11.77 -3.84
CA SER A 150 -9.02 11.55 -2.43
C SER A 150 -9.32 12.75 -1.53
N LYS A 151 -9.51 13.95 -2.12
CA LYS A 151 -9.65 15.25 -1.45
C LYS A 151 -8.46 15.63 -0.56
N GLU A 152 -7.30 14.99 -0.77
CA GLU A 152 -6.04 15.48 -0.21
C GLU A 152 -5.50 16.62 -1.08
N PRO A 153 -4.92 17.68 -0.49
CA PRO A 153 -4.21 18.71 -1.23
C PRO A 153 -3.08 18.12 -2.09
N GLU A 154 -2.85 18.69 -3.26
CA GLU A 154 -1.89 18.15 -4.22
C GLU A 154 -0.48 18.09 -3.64
N GLU A 155 -0.05 19.13 -2.96
CA GLU A 155 1.24 19.26 -2.30
C GLU A 155 1.48 18.21 -1.19
N ARG A 156 0.41 17.58 -0.67
CA ARG A 156 0.49 16.50 0.31
C ARG A 156 0.47 15.12 -0.32
N ARG A 157 -0.26 14.96 -1.45
CA ARG A 157 -0.51 13.65 -2.06
C ARG A 157 0.47 13.29 -3.18
N ILE A 158 1.21 14.27 -3.73
CA ILE A 158 2.18 14.06 -4.80
C ILE A 158 3.55 14.55 -4.36
N ASN A 159 4.52 13.65 -4.36
CA ASN A 159 5.93 13.96 -4.15
C ASN A 159 6.75 13.38 -5.32
N MET A 160 7.01 14.19 -6.34
CA MET A 160 7.73 13.75 -7.54
C MET A 160 9.15 13.27 -7.24
N GLN A 161 9.81 13.80 -6.20
CA GLN A 161 11.14 13.33 -5.81
C GLN A 161 11.08 11.93 -5.19
N ALA A 162 10.11 11.67 -4.33
CA ALA A 162 9.88 10.32 -3.79
C ALA A 162 9.55 9.31 -4.90
N LEU A 163 8.70 9.67 -5.85
CA LEU A 163 8.38 8.81 -7.00
C LEU A 163 9.63 8.48 -7.83
N LYS A 164 10.48 9.47 -8.14
CA LYS A 164 11.77 9.24 -8.82
C LYS A 164 12.67 8.30 -8.04
N ASN A 165 12.73 8.43 -6.72
CA ASN A 165 13.51 7.57 -5.84
C ASN A 165 13.05 6.10 -5.94
N PHE A 166 11.74 5.83 -5.85
CA PHE A 166 11.18 4.47 -6.03
C PHE A 166 11.48 3.89 -7.42
N ILE A 167 11.24 4.67 -8.47
CA ILE A 167 11.41 4.23 -9.86
C ILE A 167 12.87 3.88 -10.18
N ALA A 168 13.83 4.65 -9.64
CA ALA A 168 15.25 4.44 -9.89
C ALA A 168 15.83 3.23 -9.14
N GLU A 169 15.27 2.88 -7.98
CA GLU A 169 15.93 2.00 -7.02
C GLU A 169 15.22 0.65 -6.78
N SER A 170 14.01 0.45 -7.34
CA SER A 170 13.21 -0.74 -7.04
C SER A 170 12.34 -1.21 -8.20
N ASP A 171 11.79 -2.44 -8.10
CA ASP A 171 10.64 -2.85 -8.92
C ASP A 171 9.37 -2.18 -8.38
N TYR A 172 8.54 -1.68 -9.29
CA TYR A 172 7.35 -0.93 -8.93
C TYR A 172 6.19 -1.15 -9.92
N PHE A 173 5.01 -0.76 -9.48
CA PHE A 173 3.86 -0.48 -10.33
C PHE A 173 3.00 0.61 -9.69
N PHE A 174 2.33 1.40 -10.52
CA PHE A 174 1.38 2.41 -10.05
C PHE A 174 0.01 1.79 -9.83
N LYS A 175 -0.68 2.25 -8.77
CA LYS A 175 -2.05 1.86 -8.46
C LYS A 175 -2.90 3.11 -8.22
N PHE A 176 -3.89 3.36 -9.09
CA PHE A 176 -4.80 4.49 -8.98
C PHE A 176 -6.22 4.04 -8.67
N VAL A 177 -6.86 4.72 -7.72
CA VAL A 177 -8.26 4.51 -7.36
C VAL A 177 -9.11 5.56 -8.07
N LEU A 178 -10.05 5.12 -8.90
CA LEU A 178 -10.85 5.97 -9.77
C LEU A 178 -12.33 5.84 -9.47
N ASP A 179 -13.05 6.94 -9.60
CA ASP A 179 -14.50 6.99 -9.66
C ASP A 179 -14.99 7.52 -11.02
N SER A 180 -16.27 7.27 -11.29
CA SER A 180 -16.92 7.66 -12.55
C SER A 180 -16.86 9.17 -12.81
N ASP A 181 -16.97 9.99 -11.76
CA ASP A 181 -16.97 11.46 -11.91
C ASP A 181 -15.57 11.96 -12.31
N LEU A 182 -14.52 11.40 -11.74
CA LEU A 182 -13.14 11.74 -12.09
C LEU A 182 -12.84 11.37 -13.55
N ILE A 183 -13.35 10.22 -14.02
CA ILE A 183 -13.19 9.74 -15.40
C ILE A 183 -13.97 10.62 -16.36
N LYS A 184 -15.28 10.80 -16.15
CA LYS A 184 -16.18 11.55 -17.05
C LYS A 184 -15.81 13.01 -17.17
N SER A 185 -15.21 13.60 -16.14
CA SER A 185 -14.68 14.96 -16.21
C SER A 185 -13.36 15.10 -16.99
N GLY A 186 -12.74 14.00 -17.41
CA GLY A 186 -11.43 13.99 -18.07
C GLY A 186 -10.24 14.17 -17.12
N ARG A 187 -10.49 14.47 -15.84
CA ARG A 187 -9.44 14.72 -14.86
C ARG A 187 -8.61 13.48 -14.54
N ALA A 188 -9.20 12.29 -14.57
CA ALA A 188 -8.45 11.05 -14.33
C ALA A 188 -7.26 10.94 -15.27
N LYS A 189 -7.47 11.12 -16.57
CA LYS A 189 -6.40 11.07 -17.57
C LYS A 189 -5.37 12.17 -17.35
N GLN A 190 -5.83 13.41 -17.19
CA GLN A 190 -4.97 14.57 -17.01
C GLN A 190 -4.05 14.42 -15.79
N GLU A 191 -4.58 13.99 -14.63
CA GLU A 191 -3.81 13.83 -13.40
C GLU A 191 -2.83 12.66 -13.51
N ILE A 192 -3.25 11.52 -14.06
CA ILE A 192 -2.36 10.35 -14.25
C ILE A 192 -1.23 10.68 -15.21
N GLU A 193 -1.52 11.26 -16.37
CA GLU A 193 -0.50 11.66 -17.35
C GLU A 193 0.43 12.75 -16.79
N GLY A 194 -0.11 13.68 -15.99
CA GLY A 194 0.69 14.69 -15.29
C GLY A 194 1.71 14.11 -14.31
N ILE A 195 1.42 12.93 -13.76
CA ILE A 195 2.36 12.19 -12.89
C ILE A 195 3.31 11.34 -13.73
N LEU A 196 2.81 10.54 -14.66
CA LEU A 196 3.58 9.51 -15.36
C LEU A 196 4.52 10.08 -16.42
N THR A 197 4.08 11.09 -17.20
CA THR A 197 4.86 11.64 -18.32
C THR A 197 6.20 12.24 -17.87
N PRO A 198 6.27 13.08 -16.80
CA PRO A 198 7.56 13.58 -16.30
C PRO A 198 8.49 12.51 -15.72
N LEU A 199 7.93 11.33 -15.41
CA LEU A 199 8.67 10.20 -14.84
C LEU A 199 9.09 9.18 -15.91
N GLY A 200 8.63 9.31 -17.16
CA GLY A 200 8.90 8.36 -18.24
C GLY A 200 8.31 6.96 -17.99
N VAL A 201 7.20 6.88 -17.24
CA VAL A 201 6.57 5.60 -16.87
C VAL A 201 5.66 5.12 -17.99
N SER A 202 5.81 3.86 -18.36
CA SER A 202 5.01 3.20 -19.39
C SER A 202 3.63 2.78 -18.87
N PRO A 203 2.59 2.77 -19.72
CA PRO A 203 1.23 2.36 -19.36
C PRO A 203 1.12 0.95 -18.73
N GLU A 204 1.99 0.02 -19.10
CA GLU A 204 1.99 -1.35 -18.58
C GLU A 204 2.30 -1.43 -17.08
N ALA A 205 2.95 -0.40 -16.53
CA ALA A 205 3.21 -0.31 -15.10
C ALA A 205 2.01 0.24 -14.29
N VAL A 206 0.87 0.51 -14.94
CA VAL A 206 -0.28 1.20 -14.34
C VAL A 206 -1.45 0.26 -14.13
N TYR A 207 -1.97 0.25 -12.91
CA TYR A 207 -3.18 -0.48 -12.50
C TYR A 207 -4.22 0.51 -11.99
N CYS A 208 -5.39 0.54 -12.63
CA CYS A 208 -6.52 1.34 -12.17
C CYS A 208 -7.59 0.44 -11.54
N MET A 209 -8.15 0.92 -10.43
CA MET A 209 -9.15 0.18 -9.69
C MET A 209 -10.34 1.06 -9.31
N PRO A 210 -11.57 0.49 -9.27
CA PRO A 210 -12.76 1.26 -8.92
C PRO A 210 -12.75 1.66 -7.45
N LEU A 211 -13.16 2.90 -7.17
CA LEU A 211 -13.49 3.35 -5.83
C LEU A 211 -14.72 2.61 -5.32
N GLY A 212 -14.67 2.14 -4.08
CA GLY A 212 -15.80 1.51 -3.41
C GLY A 212 -15.35 0.74 -2.16
N GLY A 213 -16.05 0.95 -1.05
CA GLY A 213 -15.81 0.25 0.22
C GLY A 213 -16.71 -0.98 0.40
N ASP A 214 -17.61 -1.27 -0.56
CA ASP A 214 -18.50 -2.42 -0.60
C ASP A 214 -18.84 -2.80 -2.05
N ARG A 215 -19.57 -3.89 -2.23
CA ARG A 215 -19.94 -4.39 -3.58
C ARG A 215 -20.72 -3.37 -4.39
N ALA A 216 -21.62 -2.62 -3.77
CA ALA A 216 -22.44 -1.63 -4.46
C ALA A 216 -21.57 -0.47 -4.98
N GLY A 217 -20.74 0.12 -4.13
CA GLY A 217 -19.82 1.18 -4.53
C GLY A 217 -18.81 0.75 -5.59
N LEU A 218 -18.32 -0.50 -5.54
CA LEU A 218 -17.49 -1.03 -6.61
C LEU A 218 -18.27 -1.15 -7.93
N ALA A 219 -19.51 -1.61 -7.89
CA ALA A 219 -20.33 -1.79 -9.08
C ALA A 219 -20.63 -0.47 -9.78
N GLU A 220 -20.82 0.62 -9.03
CA GLU A 220 -21.06 1.96 -9.58
C GLU A 220 -19.91 2.47 -10.47
N ASN A 221 -18.67 2.14 -10.11
CA ASN A 221 -17.47 2.67 -10.78
C ASN A 221 -16.79 1.66 -11.71
N ALA A 222 -17.05 0.35 -11.55
CA ALA A 222 -16.27 -0.70 -12.19
C ALA A 222 -16.27 -0.62 -13.71
N ARG A 223 -17.42 -0.34 -14.34
CA ARG A 223 -17.55 -0.25 -15.80
C ARG A 223 -16.74 0.90 -16.36
N ASP A 224 -16.91 2.10 -15.82
CA ASP A 224 -16.21 3.29 -16.31
C ASP A 224 -14.69 3.13 -16.15
N VAL A 225 -14.22 2.52 -15.04
CA VAL A 225 -12.80 2.23 -14.83
C VAL A 225 -12.28 1.17 -15.80
N PHE A 226 -13.08 0.15 -16.11
CA PHE A 226 -12.69 -0.87 -17.09
C PHE A 226 -12.52 -0.28 -18.49
N GLU A 227 -13.50 0.51 -18.96
CA GLU A 227 -13.45 1.20 -20.26
C GLU A 227 -12.27 2.19 -20.30
N PHE A 228 -12.05 2.95 -19.22
CA PHE A 228 -10.90 3.86 -19.09
C PHE A 228 -9.56 3.13 -19.21
N CYS A 229 -9.43 1.94 -18.63
CA CYS A 229 -8.21 1.12 -18.77
C CYS A 229 -7.98 0.70 -20.23
N LEU A 230 -9.02 0.24 -20.93
CA LEU A 230 -8.92 -0.13 -22.35
C LEU A 230 -8.46 1.05 -23.23
N ASP A 231 -9.04 2.24 -23.01
CA ASP A 231 -8.76 3.42 -23.80
C ASP A 231 -7.35 3.99 -23.60
N ASN A 232 -6.72 3.70 -22.45
CA ASN A 232 -5.41 4.27 -22.08
C ASN A 232 -4.29 3.23 -21.98
N GLY A 233 -4.54 1.95 -22.27
CA GLY A 233 -3.55 0.89 -22.20
C GLY A 233 -3.12 0.54 -20.76
N TYR A 234 -3.97 0.80 -19.77
CA TYR A 234 -3.73 0.46 -18.37
C TYR A 234 -4.31 -0.90 -18.01
N SER A 235 -3.77 -1.52 -16.96
CA SER A 235 -4.32 -2.75 -16.39
C SER A 235 -5.50 -2.43 -15.46
N TYR A 236 -6.61 -3.14 -15.63
CA TYR A 236 -7.72 -3.10 -14.67
C TYR A 236 -7.41 -3.99 -13.47
N SER A 237 -7.60 -3.48 -12.28
CA SER A 237 -7.51 -4.24 -11.03
C SER A 237 -8.83 -4.18 -10.28
N ASP A 238 -9.48 -5.32 -10.08
CA ASP A 238 -10.63 -5.37 -9.19
C ASP A 238 -10.17 -5.41 -7.71
N ARG A 239 -11.13 -5.47 -6.80
CA ARG A 239 -10.95 -5.65 -5.36
C ARG A 239 -11.63 -6.96 -4.94
N LEU A 240 -10.93 -8.09 -5.20
CA LEU A 240 -11.48 -9.44 -5.05
C LEU A 240 -12.08 -9.70 -3.66
N HIS A 241 -11.41 -9.23 -2.61
CA HIS A 241 -11.89 -9.40 -1.23
C HIS A 241 -13.25 -8.71 -1.01
N ILE A 242 -13.47 -7.52 -1.59
CA ILE A 242 -14.77 -6.84 -1.53
C ILE A 242 -15.81 -7.55 -2.39
N ARG A 243 -15.44 -8.01 -3.60
CA ARG A 243 -16.35 -8.77 -4.47
C ARG A 243 -16.87 -10.03 -3.79
N ILE A 244 -16.02 -10.75 -3.06
CA ILE A 244 -16.36 -12.04 -2.45
C ILE A 244 -16.97 -11.86 -1.07
N PHE A 245 -16.42 -10.97 -0.23
CA PHE A 245 -16.76 -10.89 1.19
C PHE A 245 -17.44 -9.58 1.60
N ASP A 246 -17.67 -8.64 0.67
CA ASP A 246 -18.27 -7.33 0.91
C ASP A 246 -17.46 -6.55 1.99
N LYS A 247 -18.09 -6.13 3.05
CA LYS A 247 -17.49 -5.32 4.14
C LYS A 247 -16.66 -6.11 5.15
N LYS A 248 -16.49 -7.43 4.96
CA LYS A 248 -15.74 -8.26 5.90
C LYS A 248 -14.25 -7.90 5.89
N LYS A 249 -13.66 -7.75 7.07
CA LYS A 249 -12.24 -7.43 7.27
C LYS A 249 -11.41 -8.69 7.52
N GLY A 250 -10.09 -8.64 7.27
CA GLY A 250 -9.17 -9.73 7.54
C GLY A 250 -9.38 -10.97 6.65
N VAL A 251 -9.83 -10.77 5.43
CA VAL A 251 -10.14 -11.82 4.44
C VAL A 251 -9.40 -11.61 3.14
#